data_aaa2276e465fa65a5d0be2ee96900951
#
_entry.id   aaa2276e465fa65a5d0be2ee96900951
#
_cell.length_a   1.000
_cell.length_b   1.000
_cell.length_c   1.000
_cell.angle_alpha   90.00
_cell.angle_beta   90.00
_cell.angle_gamma   90.00
#
_symmetry.space_group_name_H-M   'P 1'
#
loop_
_entity.id
_entity.type
_entity.pdbx_description
1 polymer ?
#
loop_
_entity_poly.entity_id
_entity_poly.type
_entity_poly.pdbx_seq_one_letter_code
_entity_poly.pdbx_strand_id
1 'polypeptide(L)'
;MRALAVLLLLSAAHPAVAQGFDTVISGGTIYDGTGAPGFRGWVALNGDRVAAVGSGEAPKAARTIDATGKAVAPGFINMLSWATESLMVDGRAMSDIKQGVTLEVLGEGWSMGPYTAEMKTVLARQQQDFRYAIDWTTLGQYLAKLEKAGISPNVASFVGATTVRIHEIGAGDVDPTPAQLQSMAKLVREAMNEGAMGVGSSLIYAPASYAETPELVVLANASAGCGGSYISHMRSEGAGIEAAVDELVRIARESGGPAEMYHMKLSGKDNWGKLPAVLKKVADARAEGLDIRGNMYVYPAGATGLDASMPTWVQAGGIDAWVARLKDPATRAKVIAEMRGKPVGWENLAQSAGDPSKVMFIGFRNEKLRPLIGKTLAEVMALRGTSAEDTIIDLVIEDGSRVDTVYFLMSDENVKATASLPWVTLGSDAEASAPEGLFLKSSTHPRAYGNVARFLGKYVRDEKVDTLEGAVRRLSGLPAERLKLADRGFLKPGMAADVVVFDPATIADRATFEKPQQYAVGVSHVWVNGVQVLADGTHTGAKPGRFVKGPGFGKCPA
;
A
#
# COMPACT_ATOMS: atom_id res chain seq x y z
N MET A 1 -28.89 -68.16 -42.86
CA MET A 1 -29.69 -67.36 -41.95
C MET A 1 -28.79 -66.90 -40.82
N ARG A 2 -28.35 -65.60 -40.81
CA ARG A 2 -27.56 -65.01 -39.73
C ARG A 2 -28.47 -64.06 -39.01
N ALA A 3 -28.71 -64.29 -37.71
CA ALA A 3 -29.49 -63.43 -36.84
C ALA A 3 -28.60 -62.27 -36.34
N LEU A 4 -29.04 -61.04 -36.59
CA LEU A 4 -28.43 -59.80 -36.10
C LEU A 4 -29.04 -59.49 -34.73
N ALA A 5 -28.26 -59.57 -33.68
CA ALA A 5 -28.68 -59.10 -32.35
C ALA A 5 -28.38 -57.60 -32.22
N VAL A 6 -29.43 -56.81 -32.08
CA VAL A 6 -29.35 -55.36 -31.78
C VAL A 6 -29.25 -55.16 -30.24
N LEU A 7 -28.10 -54.75 -29.76
CA LEU A 7 -27.93 -54.31 -28.36
C LEU A 7 -28.46 -52.86 -28.20
N LEU A 8 -29.58 -52.72 -27.50
CA LEU A 8 -30.04 -51.40 -27.02
C LEU A 8 -29.21 -50.98 -25.80
N LEU A 9 -28.34 -50.01 -25.97
CA LEU A 9 -27.68 -49.30 -24.86
C LEU A 9 -28.67 -48.32 -24.25
N LEU A 10 -29.25 -48.65 -23.10
CA LEU A 10 -29.98 -47.72 -22.24
C LEU A 10 -28.95 -46.80 -21.55
N SER A 11 -28.76 -45.59 -22.05
CA SER A 11 -28.05 -44.53 -21.34
C SER A 11 -28.91 -44.09 -20.16
N ALA A 12 -28.54 -44.49 -18.94
CA ALA A 12 -29.08 -43.94 -17.72
C ALA A 12 -28.66 -42.46 -17.61
N ALA A 13 -29.57 -41.55 -17.93
CA ALA A 13 -29.42 -40.14 -17.59
C ALA A 13 -29.44 -40.04 -16.07
N HIS A 14 -28.28 -39.85 -15.48
CA HIS A 14 -28.21 -39.41 -14.08
C HIS A 14 -28.85 -38.01 -14.01
N PRO A 15 -29.82 -37.77 -13.10
CA PRO A 15 -30.31 -36.46 -12.88
C PRO A 15 -29.12 -35.63 -12.36
N ALA A 16 -28.71 -34.61 -13.09
CA ALA A 16 -27.84 -33.59 -12.56
C ALA A 16 -28.60 -32.98 -11.34
N VAL A 17 -28.18 -33.36 -10.15
CA VAL A 17 -28.58 -32.64 -8.94
C VAL A 17 -28.12 -31.21 -9.21
N ALA A 18 -29.07 -30.30 -9.34
CA ALA A 18 -28.78 -28.88 -9.40
C ALA A 18 -28.08 -28.57 -8.08
N GLN A 19 -26.74 -28.60 -8.09
CA GLN A 19 -25.93 -28.22 -6.93
C GLN A 19 -26.27 -26.74 -6.67
N GLY A 20 -26.97 -26.49 -5.55
CA GLY A 20 -27.24 -25.14 -5.09
C GLY A 20 -25.93 -24.42 -4.85
N PHE A 21 -25.94 -23.10 -4.87
CA PHE A 21 -24.77 -22.31 -4.54
C PHE A 21 -24.43 -22.44 -3.05
N ASP A 22 -23.14 -22.28 -2.68
CA ASP A 22 -22.71 -22.30 -1.28
C ASP A 22 -23.26 -21.08 -0.53
N THR A 23 -23.11 -19.89 -1.14
CA THR A 23 -23.61 -18.63 -0.58
C THR A 23 -24.23 -17.78 -1.68
N VAL A 24 -25.39 -17.17 -1.38
CA VAL A 24 -25.98 -16.12 -2.20
C VAL A 24 -26.14 -14.85 -1.36
N ILE A 25 -25.58 -13.74 -1.84
CA ILE A 25 -25.75 -12.40 -1.29
C ILE A 25 -26.81 -11.70 -2.14
N SER A 26 -27.96 -11.35 -1.55
CA SER A 26 -29.14 -10.91 -2.30
C SER A 26 -29.76 -9.63 -1.76
N GLY A 27 -30.60 -8.97 -2.58
CA GLY A 27 -31.36 -7.80 -2.19
C GLY A 27 -30.58 -6.49 -2.17
N GLY A 28 -29.27 -6.51 -2.37
CA GLY A 28 -28.40 -5.34 -2.41
C GLY A 28 -28.35 -4.67 -3.79
N THR A 29 -27.66 -3.53 -3.84
CA THR A 29 -27.24 -2.90 -5.09
C THR A 29 -25.85 -3.43 -5.45
N ILE A 30 -25.73 -4.08 -6.60
CA ILE A 30 -24.47 -4.67 -7.07
C ILE A 30 -23.68 -3.61 -7.84
N TYR A 31 -22.45 -3.35 -7.41
CA TYR A 31 -21.46 -2.57 -8.11
C TYR A 31 -20.34 -3.53 -8.53
N ASP A 32 -20.25 -3.84 -9.81
CA ASP A 32 -19.44 -4.96 -10.31
C ASP A 32 -17.92 -4.68 -10.44
N GLY A 33 -17.49 -3.45 -10.13
CA GLY A 33 -16.09 -3.01 -10.24
C GLY A 33 -15.73 -2.40 -11.60
N THR A 34 -16.64 -2.40 -12.59
CA THR A 34 -16.37 -1.82 -13.92
C THR A 34 -16.54 -0.31 -13.96
N GLY A 35 -17.23 0.28 -12.99
CA GLY A 35 -17.68 1.67 -13.00
C GLY A 35 -19.02 1.86 -13.69
N ALA A 36 -19.68 0.79 -14.13
CA ALA A 36 -21.06 0.83 -14.62
C ALA A 36 -22.04 1.13 -13.46
N PRO A 37 -23.21 1.73 -13.76
CA PRO A 37 -24.23 1.98 -12.75
C PRO A 37 -24.64 0.72 -11.99
N GLY A 38 -24.78 0.84 -10.66
CA GLY A 38 -25.22 -0.25 -9.81
C GLY A 38 -26.64 -0.72 -10.14
N PHE A 39 -26.90 -2.01 -9.96
CA PHE A 39 -28.21 -2.62 -10.18
C PHE A 39 -28.66 -3.47 -8.99
N ARG A 40 -29.97 -3.54 -8.73
CA ARG A 40 -30.50 -4.46 -7.70
C ARG A 40 -30.37 -5.89 -8.16
N GLY A 41 -29.79 -6.74 -7.30
CA GLY A 41 -29.51 -8.09 -7.71
C GLY A 41 -28.94 -8.97 -6.60
N TRP A 42 -28.21 -9.98 -7.04
CA TRP A 42 -27.59 -10.98 -6.21
C TRP A 42 -26.23 -11.44 -6.77
N VAL A 43 -25.38 -11.92 -5.88
CA VAL A 43 -24.08 -12.55 -6.19
C VAL A 43 -24.08 -13.93 -5.56
N ALA A 44 -23.78 -14.95 -6.35
CA ALA A 44 -23.67 -16.34 -5.92
C ALA A 44 -22.21 -16.78 -5.88
N LEU A 45 -21.82 -17.45 -4.80
CA LEU A 45 -20.47 -17.95 -4.57
C LEU A 45 -20.49 -19.48 -4.49
N ASN A 46 -19.48 -20.13 -5.13
CA ASN A 46 -19.18 -21.56 -4.97
C ASN A 46 -17.67 -21.70 -4.75
N GLY A 47 -17.29 -22.34 -3.64
CA GLY A 47 -15.90 -22.45 -3.25
C GLY A 47 -15.24 -21.07 -3.21
N ASP A 48 -14.12 -20.93 -3.89
CA ASP A 48 -13.35 -19.67 -3.93
C ASP A 48 -13.70 -18.75 -5.12
N ARG A 49 -14.82 -19.00 -5.81
CA ARG A 49 -15.20 -18.28 -7.04
C ARG A 49 -16.57 -17.62 -6.95
N VAL A 50 -16.70 -16.49 -7.59
CA VAL A 50 -17.99 -15.93 -7.99
C VAL A 50 -18.57 -16.88 -9.05
N ALA A 51 -19.67 -17.54 -8.73
CA ALA A 51 -20.29 -18.52 -9.62
C ALA A 51 -21.26 -17.85 -10.60
N ALA A 52 -22.03 -16.87 -10.11
CA ALA A 52 -22.99 -16.13 -10.93
C ALA A 52 -23.28 -14.76 -10.30
N VAL A 53 -23.72 -13.82 -11.15
CA VAL A 53 -24.24 -12.51 -10.76
C VAL A 53 -25.49 -12.27 -11.58
N GLY A 54 -26.58 -11.79 -10.97
CA GLY A 54 -27.83 -11.59 -11.66
C GLY A 54 -28.76 -10.61 -10.99
N SER A 55 -29.87 -10.31 -11.68
CA SER A 55 -30.99 -9.50 -11.20
C SER A 55 -32.25 -10.36 -11.02
N GLY A 56 -33.27 -9.82 -10.39
CA GLY A 56 -34.52 -10.55 -10.12
C GLY A 56 -34.44 -11.48 -8.92
N GLU A 57 -35.18 -12.60 -8.98
CA GLU A 57 -35.24 -13.59 -7.89
C GLU A 57 -33.88 -14.27 -7.69
N ALA A 58 -33.41 -14.28 -6.44
CA ALA A 58 -32.15 -14.92 -6.10
C ALA A 58 -32.26 -16.46 -6.14
N PRO A 59 -31.25 -17.15 -6.68
CA PRO A 59 -31.24 -18.60 -6.72
C PRO A 59 -31.13 -19.22 -5.32
N LYS A 60 -31.49 -20.49 -5.18
CA LYS A 60 -31.33 -21.24 -3.94
C LYS A 60 -29.84 -21.47 -3.61
N ALA A 61 -29.51 -21.37 -2.35
CA ALA A 61 -28.17 -21.59 -1.82
C ALA A 61 -28.22 -22.30 -0.47
N ALA A 62 -27.11 -22.90 -0.06
CA ALA A 62 -26.95 -23.43 1.29
C ALA A 62 -27.05 -22.31 2.35
N ARG A 63 -26.55 -21.12 2.00
CA ARG A 63 -26.63 -19.92 2.85
C ARG A 63 -27.05 -18.69 2.03
N THR A 64 -27.98 -17.91 2.55
CA THR A 64 -28.39 -16.63 1.96
C THR A 64 -28.06 -15.49 2.92
N ILE A 65 -27.44 -14.43 2.38
CA ILE A 65 -27.12 -13.20 3.10
C ILE A 65 -28.02 -12.10 2.54
N ASP A 66 -28.78 -11.45 3.42
CA ASP A 66 -29.60 -10.28 3.06
C ASP A 66 -28.74 -9.02 3.03
N ALA A 67 -28.59 -8.44 1.84
CA ALA A 67 -27.91 -7.18 1.61
C ALA A 67 -28.90 -6.03 1.28
N THR A 68 -30.17 -6.16 1.63
CA THR A 68 -31.19 -5.13 1.37
C THR A 68 -30.75 -3.78 1.92
N GLY A 69 -30.78 -2.75 1.06
CA GLY A 69 -30.33 -1.39 1.40
C GLY A 69 -28.81 -1.18 1.38
N LYS A 70 -28.01 -2.23 1.13
CA LYS A 70 -26.56 -2.18 1.12
C LYS A 70 -25.99 -2.26 -0.29
N ALA A 71 -24.74 -1.86 -0.42
CA ALA A 71 -23.91 -2.08 -1.61
C ALA A 71 -23.19 -3.42 -1.50
N VAL A 72 -23.12 -4.14 -2.61
CA VAL A 72 -22.31 -5.36 -2.78
C VAL A 72 -21.29 -5.07 -3.87
N ALA A 73 -20.02 -5.19 -3.55
CA ALA A 73 -18.91 -4.84 -4.42
C ALA A 73 -17.82 -5.91 -4.40
N PRO A 74 -16.89 -5.92 -5.40
CA PRO A 74 -15.64 -6.68 -5.26
C PRO A 74 -14.88 -6.23 -4.02
N GLY A 75 -14.14 -7.12 -3.39
CA GLY A 75 -13.24 -6.76 -2.31
C GLY A 75 -12.25 -5.68 -2.73
N PHE A 76 -11.98 -4.74 -1.84
CA PHE A 76 -11.14 -3.59 -2.12
C PHE A 76 -9.65 -3.96 -2.11
N ILE A 77 -8.87 -3.25 -2.92
CA ILE A 77 -7.43 -3.42 -3.09
C ILE A 77 -6.73 -2.19 -2.53
N ASN A 78 -5.93 -2.39 -1.49
CA ASN A 78 -5.07 -1.38 -0.90
C ASN A 78 -3.76 -1.29 -1.70
N MET A 79 -3.63 -0.27 -2.58
CA MET A 79 -2.53 -0.14 -3.54
C MET A 79 -1.20 0.28 -2.92
N LEU A 80 -1.20 0.65 -1.65
CA LEU A 80 -0.02 0.96 -0.87
C LEU A 80 -0.26 0.57 0.58
N SER A 81 0.36 -0.53 0.99
CA SER A 81 0.27 -1.09 2.33
C SER A 81 1.66 -1.30 2.93
N TRP A 82 1.81 -0.99 4.20
CA TRP A 82 2.98 -1.30 5.02
C TRP A 82 2.72 -2.47 5.98
N ALA A 83 1.74 -3.32 5.67
CA ALA A 83 1.37 -4.47 6.50
C ALA A 83 2.41 -5.61 6.54
N THR A 84 3.66 -5.34 6.17
CA THR A 84 4.74 -6.32 6.08
C THR A 84 5.03 -7.00 7.42
N GLU A 85 5.24 -6.24 8.47
CA GLU A 85 5.56 -6.77 9.80
C GLU A 85 4.31 -7.07 10.62
N SER A 86 3.29 -6.23 10.50
CA SER A 86 2.04 -6.39 11.26
C SER A 86 1.31 -7.70 10.93
N LEU A 87 1.32 -8.16 9.66
CA LEU A 87 0.76 -9.45 9.26
C LEU A 87 1.52 -10.66 9.82
N MET A 88 2.81 -10.50 10.15
CA MET A 88 3.58 -11.54 10.84
C MET A 88 3.17 -11.68 12.31
N VAL A 89 2.66 -10.60 12.90
CA VAL A 89 2.20 -10.55 14.32
C VAL A 89 0.74 -10.91 14.42
N ASP A 90 -0.10 -10.32 13.58
CA ASP A 90 -1.54 -10.57 13.53
C ASP A 90 -2.05 -10.63 12.09
N GLY A 91 -2.19 -11.85 11.58
CA GLY A 91 -2.67 -12.09 10.22
C GLY A 91 -4.14 -11.70 9.97
N ARG A 92 -4.89 -11.17 10.95
CA ARG A 92 -6.28 -10.74 10.76
C ARG A 92 -6.41 -9.47 9.94
N ALA A 93 -5.41 -8.58 9.96
CA ALA A 93 -5.47 -7.27 9.30
C ALA A 93 -6.74 -6.49 9.62
N MET A 94 -7.06 -6.39 10.91
CA MET A 94 -8.38 -5.93 11.37
C MET A 94 -8.77 -4.55 10.87
N SER A 95 -7.85 -3.58 10.85
CA SER A 95 -8.12 -2.22 10.38
C SER A 95 -8.57 -2.18 8.92
N ASP A 96 -8.03 -3.05 8.09
CA ASP A 96 -8.29 -3.11 6.66
C ASP A 96 -9.50 -3.98 6.32
N ILE A 97 -9.63 -5.16 6.94
CA ILE A 97 -10.83 -6.01 6.79
C ILE A 97 -12.10 -5.25 7.20
N LYS A 98 -12.05 -4.43 8.25
CA LYS A 98 -13.17 -3.56 8.68
C LYS A 98 -13.51 -2.44 7.69
N GLN A 99 -12.65 -2.17 6.74
CA GLN A 99 -12.86 -1.24 5.64
C GLN A 99 -13.20 -1.95 4.31
N GLY A 100 -13.25 -3.29 4.30
CA GLY A 100 -13.56 -4.08 3.09
C GLY A 100 -12.36 -4.40 2.20
N VAL A 101 -11.14 -4.15 2.68
CA VAL A 101 -9.91 -4.51 1.96
C VAL A 101 -9.72 -6.02 1.99
N THR A 102 -9.43 -6.60 0.83
CA THR A 102 -9.22 -8.04 0.63
C THR A 102 -7.88 -8.36 -0.01
N LEU A 103 -7.13 -7.35 -0.44
CA LEU A 103 -5.79 -7.47 -0.99
C LEU A 103 -4.92 -6.30 -0.52
N GLU A 104 -3.78 -6.63 0.10
CA GLU A 104 -2.72 -5.69 0.48
C GLU A 104 -1.60 -5.73 -0.55
N VAL A 105 -1.22 -4.55 -1.10
CA VAL A 105 -0.11 -4.41 -2.04
C VAL A 105 1.06 -3.74 -1.32
N LEU A 106 2.15 -4.48 -1.14
CA LEU A 106 3.32 -4.12 -0.37
C LEU A 106 4.46 -3.64 -1.29
N GLY A 107 5.55 -3.11 -0.73
CA GLY A 107 6.82 -2.94 -1.44
C GLY A 107 7.15 -1.51 -1.89
N GLU A 108 6.80 -0.49 -1.11
CA GLU A 108 7.23 0.89 -1.35
C GLU A 108 8.72 1.07 -1.04
N GLY A 109 9.55 0.94 -2.07
CA GLY A 109 11.01 1.09 -1.98
C GLY A 109 11.72 -0.02 -1.20
N TRP A 110 11.13 -0.48 -0.13
CA TRP A 110 11.54 -1.63 0.67
C TRP A 110 10.65 -2.84 0.41
N SER A 111 11.26 -4.02 0.35
CA SER A 111 10.52 -5.29 0.29
C SER A 111 11.17 -6.31 1.22
N MET A 112 10.40 -7.32 1.63
CA MET A 112 10.85 -8.38 2.53
C MET A 112 11.70 -9.45 1.81
N GLY A 113 12.58 -9.00 0.94
CA GLY A 113 13.51 -9.75 0.11
C GLY A 113 13.70 -9.07 -1.25
N PRO A 114 14.81 -9.39 -1.97
CA PRO A 114 15.88 -10.35 -1.64
C PRO A 114 16.81 -9.87 -0.51
N TYR A 115 17.22 -10.78 0.37
CA TYR A 115 18.08 -10.48 1.51
C TYR A 115 19.39 -11.25 1.46
N THR A 116 20.51 -10.58 1.75
CA THR A 116 21.78 -11.23 2.11
C THR A 116 21.76 -11.69 3.56
N ALA A 117 22.73 -12.52 3.96
CA ALA A 117 22.89 -12.92 5.36
C ALA A 117 23.17 -11.72 6.28
N GLU A 118 23.94 -10.73 5.78
CA GLU A 118 24.23 -9.49 6.49
C GLU A 118 22.95 -8.65 6.70
N MET A 119 22.15 -8.44 5.64
CA MET A 119 20.86 -7.74 5.74
C MET A 119 19.96 -8.38 6.78
N LYS A 120 19.83 -9.72 6.80
CA LYS A 120 19.03 -10.42 7.81
C LYS A 120 19.52 -10.14 9.24
N THR A 121 20.86 -10.13 9.44
CA THR A 121 21.46 -9.84 10.75
C THR A 121 21.15 -8.42 11.20
N VAL A 122 21.28 -7.44 10.31
CA VAL A 122 20.96 -6.03 10.59
C VAL A 122 19.47 -5.86 10.90
N LEU A 123 18.60 -6.40 10.04
CA LEU A 123 17.14 -6.31 10.21
C LEU A 123 16.67 -6.97 11.51
N ALA A 124 17.19 -8.17 11.85
CA ALA A 124 16.84 -8.84 13.11
C ALA A 124 17.21 -8.01 14.35
N ARG A 125 18.35 -7.28 14.30
CA ARG A 125 18.79 -6.37 15.37
C ARG A 125 17.91 -5.11 15.44
N GLN A 126 17.38 -4.66 14.30
CA GLN A 126 16.59 -3.42 14.20
C GLN A 126 15.10 -3.63 14.48
N GLN A 127 14.61 -4.87 14.57
CA GLN A 127 13.24 -5.15 14.99
C GLN A 127 12.91 -4.45 16.30
N GLN A 128 11.75 -3.81 16.32
CA GLN A 128 11.24 -3.11 17.51
C GLN A 128 10.37 -4.07 18.37
N ASP A 129 9.11 -3.71 18.57
CA ASP A 129 8.16 -4.52 19.35
C ASP A 129 7.72 -5.79 18.60
N PHE A 130 7.70 -5.77 17.29
CA PHE A 130 7.41 -6.94 16.46
C PHE A 130 8.65 -7.81 16.34
N ARG A 131 8.60 -9.01 16.93
CA ARG A 131 9.69 -9.97 16.92
C ARG A 131 9.30 -11.22 16.15
N TYR A 132 10.04 -11.52 15.09
CA TYR A 132 9.85 -12.69 14.25
C TYR A 132 11.19 -13.18 13.67
N ALA A 133 11.28 -14.45 13.31
CA ALA A 133 12.45 -15.00 12.65
C ALA A 133 12.45 -14.62 11.16
N ILE A 134 13.59 -14.11 10.67
CA ILE A 134 13.82 -13.84 9.23
C ILE A 134 14.48 -15.09 8.62
N ASP A 135 13.69 -16.13 8.40
CA ASP A 135 14.09 -17.44 7.89
C ASP A 135 13.91 -17.61 6.36
N TRP A 136 13.55 -16.54 5.68
CA TRP A 136 13.42 -16.47 4.23
C TRP A 136 14.56 -15.63 3.62
N THR A 137 14.76 -15.76 2.29
CA THR A 137 15.78 -15.01 1.55
C THR A 137 15.15 -14.19 0.43
N THR A 138 14.19 -14.76 -0.30
CA THR A 138 13.55 -14.09 -1.44
C THR A 138 12.21 -13.50 -1.06
N LEU A 139 11.72 -12.56 -1.88
CA LEU A 139 10.41 -11.95 -1.70
C LEU A 139 9.28 -13.00 -1.78
N GLY A 140 9.37 -13.92 -2.75
CA GLY A 140 8.38 -14.98 -2.90
C GLY A 140 8.33 -15.92 -1.69
N GLN A 141 9.48 -16.22 -1.06
CA GLN A 141 9.53 -17.01 0.17
C GLN A 141 8.81 -16.32 1.33
N TYR A 142 8.98 -14.99 1.48
CA TYR A 142 8.27 -14.22 2.50
C TYR A 142 6.75 -14.25 2.27
N LEU A 143 6.30 -13.98 1.03
CA LEU A 143 4.87 -13.96 0.72
C LEU A 143 4.22 -15.34 0.91
N ALA A 144 4.92 -16.41 0.54
CA ALA A 144 4.49 -17.79 0.81
C ALA A 144 4.47 -18.10 2.32
N LYS A 145 5.37 -17.52 3.10
CA LYS A 145 5.37 -17.65 4.57
C LYS A 145 4.14 -17.00 5.19
N LEU A 146 3.74 -15.80 4.74
CA LEU A 146 2.51 -15.15 5.20
C LEU A 146 1.28 -16.00 4.91
N GLU A 147 1.15 -16.52 3.67
CA GLU A 147 0.06 -17.42 3.29
C GLU A 147 0.02 -18.66 4.18
N LYS A 148 1.17 -19.29 4.41
CA LYS A 148 1.27 -20.49 5.26
C LYS A 148 0.97 -20.21 6.74
N ALA A 149 1.35 -19.04 7.25
CA ALA A 149 1.05 -18.63 8.63
C ALA A 149 -0.44 -18.34 8.84
N GLY A 150 -1.16 -18.04 7.77
CA GLY A 150 -2.58 -17.71 7.77
C GLY A 150 -2.80 -16.20 7.95
N ILE A 151 -3.29 -15.58 6.89
CA ILE A 151 -3.67 -14.17 6.83
C ILE A 151 -5.12 -14.04 6.33
N SER A 152 -5.85 -13.01 6.78
CA SER A 152 -7.23 -12.79 6.33
C SER A 152 -7.30 -12.15 4.94
N PRO A 153 -6.55 -11.05 4.63
CA PRO A 153 -6.50 -10.52 3.28
C PRO A 153 -5.52 -11.32 2.41
N ASN A 154 -5.67 -11.22 1.10
CA ASN A 154 -4.63 -11.61 0.16
C ASN A 154 -3.46 -10.62 0.26
N VAL A 155 -2.26 -11.03 -0.20
CA VAL A 155 -1.07 -10.19 -0.28
C VAL A 155 -0.43 -10.24 -1.65
N ALA A 156 0.07 -9.11 -2.10
CA ALA A 156 0.93 -8.95 -3.26
C ALA A 156 2.06 -7.98 -2.91
N SER A 157 3.14 -7.94 -3.67
CA SER A 157 4.23 -7.00 -3.40
C SER A 157 4.95 -6.58 -4.68
N PHE A 158 5.39 -5.34 -4.70
CA PHE A 158 6.50 -4.91 -5.54
C PHE A 158 7.82 -5.37 -4.92
N VAL A 159 8.87 -5.58 -5.72
CA VAL A 159 10.22 -5.69 -5.20
C VAL A 159 10.78 -4.29 -4.99
N GLY A 160 11.36 -4.05 -3.81
CA GLY A 160 11.87 -2.74 -3.44
C GLY A 160 13.21 -2.43 -4.12
N ALA A 161 13.29 -1.31 -4.85
CA ALA A 161 14.53 -0.84 -5.46
C ALA A 161 15.63 -0.60 -4.41
N THR A 162 15.24 -0.06 -3.24
CA THR A 162 16.15 0.12 -2.09
C THR A 162 16.69 -1.22 -1.57
N THR A 163 15.82 -2.24 -1.47
CA THR A 163 16.22 -3.58 -1.04
C THR A 163 17.21 -4.20 -2.02
N VAL A 164 16.97 -4.08 -3.32
CA VAL A 164 17.86 -4.57 -4.39
C VAL A 164 19.21 -3.82 -4.36
N ARG A 165 19.18 -2.49 -4.18
CA ARG A 165 20.38 -1.66 -4.08
C ARG A 165 21.24 -2.08 -2.89
N ILE A 166 20.65 -2.19 -1.70
CA ILE A 166 21.39 -2.60 -0.50
C ILE A 166 21.95 -4.01 -0.63
N HIS A 167 21.20 -4.92 -1.25
CA HIS A 167 21.65 -6.29 -1.50
C HIS A 167 22.95 -6.32 -2.30
N GLU A 168 23.10 -5.45 -3.30
CA GLU A 168 24.24 -5.48 -4.23
C GLU A 168 25.39 -4.57 -3.80
N ILE A 169 25.10 -3.34 -3.31
CA ILE A 169 26.12 -2.31 -3.07
C ILE A 169 26.08 -1.72 -1.66
N GLY A 170 25.16 -2.20 -0.79
CA GLY A 170 25.05 -1.71 0.58
C GLY A 170 24.30 -0.39 0.71
N ALA A 171 24.32 0.20 1.92
CA ALA A 171 23.58 1.42 2.27
C ALA A 171 24.42 2.71 2.12
N GLY A 172 25.57 2.65 1.45
CA GLY A 172 26.44 3.80 1.21
C GLY A 172 25.94 4.69 0.06
N ASP A 173 26.44 5.92 0.05
CA ASP A 173 26.28 6.85 -1.07
C ASP A 173 27.36 6.56 -2.13
N VAL A 174 27.11 5.56 -2.96
CA VAL A 174 28.00 5.06 -4.00
C VAL A 174 27.22 4.70 -5.26
N ASP A 175 27.82 4.92 -6.41
CA ASP A 175 27.23 4.54 -7.70
C ASP A 175 27.51 3.07 -8.02
N PRO A 176 26.54 2.31 -8.54
CA PRO A 176 26.75 0.96 -8.99
C PRO A 176 27.58 0.92 -10.28
N THR A 177 28.54 0.00 -10.35
CA THR A 177 29.23 -0.33 -11.60
C THR A 177 28.25 -0.96 -12.61
N PRO A 178 28.58 -0.98 -13.92
CA PRO A 178 27.73 -1.64 -14.92
C PRO A 178 27.44 -3.12 -14.61
N ALA A 179 28.38 -3.84 -14.02
CA ALA A 179 28.20 -5.24 -13.61
C ALA A 179 27.21 -5.35 -12.44
N GLN A 180 27.28 -4.46 -11.46
CA GLN A 180 26.35 -4.39 -10.34
C GLN A 180 24.94 -4.01 -10.80
N LEU A 181 24.80 -3.07 -11.75
CA LEU A 181 23.49 -2.76 -12.36
C LEU A 181 22.86 -3.98 -13.03
N GLN A 182 23.65 -4.80 -13.74
CA GLN A 182 23.15 -6.04 -14.33
C GLN A 182 22.74 -7.08 -13.26
N SER A 183 23.50 -7.17 -12.16
CA SER A 183 23.15 -8.00 -11.02
C SER A 183 21.83 -7.54 -10.38
N MET A 184 21.67 -6.24 -10.15
CA MET A 184 20.43 -5.65 -9.62
C MET A 184 19.25 -5.93 -10.55
N ALA A 185 19.41 -5.77 -11.86
CA ALA A 185 18.38 -6.10 -12.85
C ALA A 185 18.01 -7.59 -12.83
N LYS A 186 18.98 -8.48 -12.60
CA LYS A 186 18.74 -9.91 -12.43
C LYS A 186 17.89 -10.19 -11.18
N LEU A 187 18.23 -9.58 -10.03
CA LEU A 187 17.44 -9.70 -8.81
C LEU A 187 15.97 -9.27 -9.01
N VAL A 188 15.75 -8.19 -9.78
CA VAL A 188 14.39 -7.77 -10.15
C VAL A 188 13.68 -8.85 -10.97
N ARG A 189 14.34 -9.40 -12.01
CA ARG A 189 13.73 -10.47 -12.82
C ARG A 189 13.43 -11.73 -12.00
N GLU A 190 14.30 -12.11 -11.08
CA GLU A 190 14.08 -13.22 -10.16
C GLU A 190 12.84 -12.98 -9.28
N ALA A 191 12.71 -11.78 -8.67
CA ALA A 191 11.54 -11.41 -7.90
C ALA A 191 10.26 -11.38 -8.75
N MET A 192 10.32 -10.89 -10.00
CA MET A 192 9.21 -10.95 -10.94
C MET A 192 8.81 -12.39 -11.27
N ASN A 193 9.79 -13.28 -11.46
CA ASN A 193 9.54 -14.70 -11.70
C ASN A 193 8.93 -15.40 -10.49
N GLU A 194 9.19 -14.91 -9.28
CA GLU A 194 8.55 -15.38 -8.04
C GLU A 194 7.16 -14.78 -7.81
N GLY A 195 6.77 -13.75 -8.58
CA GLY A 195 5.42 -13.17 -8.54
C GLY A 195 5.34 -11.74 -8.03
N ALA A 196 6.42 -10.97 -8.05
CA ALA A 196 6.36 -9.54 -7.78
C ALA A 196 5.49 -8.82 -8.83
N MET A 197 4.86 -7.70 -8.44
CA MET A 197 4.01 -6.86 -9.30
C MET A 197 4.83 -5.91 -10.19
N GLY A 198 6.07 -5.66 -9.82
CA GLY A 198 6.95 -4.71 -10.45
C GLY A 198 8.04 -4.24 -9.49
N VAL A 199 8.61 -3.06 -9.74
CA VAL A 199 9.60 -2.40 -8.89
C VAL A 199 8.98 -1.18 -8.21
N GLY A 200 9.12 -1.10 -6.87
CA GLY A 200 8.77 0.06 -6.07
C GLY A 200 10.01 0.83 -5.61
N SER A 201 9.96 2.16 -5.60
CA SER A 201 11.03 3.01 -5.06
C SER A 201 10.50 4.05 -4.08
N SER A 202 11.40 4.62 -3.24
CA SER A 202 11.07 5.67 -2.27
C SER A 202 12.23 6.67 -2.14
N LEU A 203 12.25 7.66 -3.05
CA LEU A 203 13.45 8.41 -3.44
C LEU A 203 13.80 9.61 -2.55
N ILE A 204 13.02 9.95 -1.53
CA ILE A 204 13.41 10.96 -0.53
C ILE A 204 14.27 10.38 0.59
N TYR A 205 14.29 9.05 0.76
CA TYR A 205 14.96 8.38 1.88
C TYR A 205 16.32 7.82 1.47
N ALA A 206 17.33 7.96 2.34
CA ALA A 206 18.58 7.24 2.18
C ALA A 206 18.39 5.73 2.45
N PRO A 207 19.04 4.82 1.69
CA PRO A 207 19.95 5.08 0.58
C PRO A 207 19.28 5.19 -0.81
N ALA A 208 17.94 5.11 -0.91
CA ALA A 208 17.23 5.20 -2.19
C ALA A 208 17.46 6.56 -2.88
N SER A 209 17.63 7.63 -2.09
CA SER A 209 17.91 8.99 -2.60
C SER A 209 19.22 9.10 -3.38
N TYR A 210 20.15 8.18 -3.18
CA TYR A 210 21.43 8.13 -3.91
C TYR A 210 21.30 7.47 -5.29
N ALA A 211 20.21 6.72 -5.54
CA ALA A 211 19.97 6.13 -6.85
C ALA A 211 19.67 7.23 -7.89
N GLU A 212 20.48 7.29 -8.94
CA GLU A 212 20.23 8.19 -10.07
C GLU A 212 19.19 7.61 -11.04
N THR A 213 18.58 8.47 -11.86
CA THR A 213 17.56 8.07 -12.84
C THR A 213 17.99 6.91 -13.76
N PRO A 214 19.24 6.84 -14.28
CA PRO A 214 19.67 5.71 -15.10
C PRO A 214 19.63 4.34 -14.36
N GLU A 215 19.95 4.31 -13.07
CA GLU A 215 19.81 3.10 -12.24
C GLU A 215 18.34 2.65 -12.20
N LEU A 216 17.44 3.60 -11.91
CA LEU A 216 16.01 3.33 -11.82
C LEU A 216 15.42 2.86 -13.17
N VAL A 217 15.90 3.41 -14.29
CA VAL A 217 15.52 2.97 -15.65
C VAL A 217 15.91 1.51 -15.88
N VAL A 218 17.11 1.09 -15.45
CA VAL A 218 17.56 -0.31 -15.59
C VAL A 218 16.65 -1.27 -14.81
N LEU A 219 16.30 -0.91 -13.57
CA LEU A 219 15.41 -1.73 -12.73
C LEU A 219 13.97 -1.76 -13.28
N ALA A 220 13.45 -0.60 -13.70
CA ALA A 220 12.12 -0.48 -14.30
C ALA A 220 12.02 -1.28 -15.61
N ASN A 221 13.07 -1.24 -16.47
CA ASN A 221 13.14 -2.02 -17.70
C ASN A 221 13.14 -3.53 -17.42
N ALA A 222 13.91 -4.00 -16.41
CA ALA A 222 13.90 -5.40 -16.00
C ALA A 222 12.50 -5.86 -15.55
N SER A 223 11.75 -5.00 -14.84
CA SER A 223 10.37 -5.26 -14.45
C SER A 223 9.41 -5.25 -15.64
N ALA A 224 9.50 -4.23 -16.51
CA ALA A 224 8.63 -4.08 -17.68
C ALA A 224 8.76 -5.24 -18.67
N GLY A 225 9.99 -5.76 -18.88
CA GLY A 225 10.26 -6.94 -19.69
C GLY A 225 9.56 -8.21 -19.18
N CYS A 226 9.18 -8.23 -17.90
CA CYS A 226 8.39 -9.30 -17.27
C CYS A 226 6.90 -8.94 -17.11
N GLY A 227 6.45 -7.85 -17.73
CA GLY A 227 5.07 -7.38 -17.67
C GLY A 227 4.72 -6.57 -16.43
N GLY A 228 5.67 -6.29 -15.53
CA GLY A 228 5.48 -5.49 -14.33
C GLY A 228 5.46 -3.98 -14.60
N SER A 229 5.31 -3.22 -13.53
CA SER A 229 5.31 -1.75 -13.56
C SER A 229 6.38 -1.17 -12.64
N TYR A 230 6.64 0.13 -12.79
CA TYR A 230 7.42 0.92 -11.84
C TYR A 230 6.48 1.79 -11.02
N ILE A 231 6.69 1.88 -9.72
CA ILE A 231 5.91 2.74 -8.82
C ILE A 231 6.84 3.46 -7.84
N SER A 232 6.59 4.73 -7.55
CA SER A 232 7.55 5.55 -6.81
C SER A 232 6.90 6.49 -5.80
N HIS A 233 7.37 6.43 -4.54
CA HIS A 233 7.47 7.61 -3.72
C HIS A 233 8.51 8.52 -4.39
N MET A 234 8.06 9.64 -4.92
CA MET A 234 8.87 10.44 -5.83
C MET A 234 10.04 11.11 -5.12
N ARG A 235 11.06 11.51 -5.89
CA ARG A 235 12.28 12.16 -5.35
C ARG A 235 12.00 13.47 -4.63
N SER A 236 10.89 14.12 -4.94
CA SER A 236 10.38 15.28 -4.24
C SER A 236 8.86 15.33 -4.32
N GLU A 237 8.23 15.67 -3.22
CA GLU A 237 6.80 15.97 -3.12
C GLU A 237 6.57 17.46 -2.79
N GLY A 238 7.65 18.20 -2.63
CA GLY A 238 7.68 19.63 -2.27
C GLY A 238 8.18 20.52 -3.40
N ALA A 239 9.28 21.22 -3.14
CA ALA A 239 9.82 22.24 -4.06
C ALA A 239 10.19 21.66 -5.43
N GLY A 240 10.71 20.44 -5.48
CA GLY A 240 11.15 19.73 -6.69
C GLY A 240 10.11 18.85 -7.36
N ILE A 241 8.83 18.91 -6.95
CA ILE A 241 7.77 17.98 -7.41
C ILE A 241 7.66 17.90 -8.95
N GLU A 242 7.78 19.02 -9.65
CA GLU A 242 7.66 19.05 -11.11
C GLU A 242 8.81 18.29 -11.80
N ALA A 243 10.04 18.44 -11.29
CA ALA A 243 11.19 17.69 -11.78
C ALA A 243 11.09 16.18 -11.43
N ALA A 244 10.52 15.85 -10.26
CA ALA A 244 10.28 14.46 -9.87
C ALA A 244 9.22 13.79 -10.76
N VAL A 245 8.20 14.53 -11.23
CA VAL A 245 7.25 14.03 -12.23
C VAL A 245 7.96 13.82 -13.58
N ASP A 246 8.83 14.75 -14.01
CA ASP A 246 9.62 14.58 -15.23
C ASP A 246 10.53 13.34 -15.14
N GLU A 247 11.14 13.07 -13.98
CA GLU A 247 11.91 11.84 -13.74
C GLU A 247 11.05 10.58 -13.88
N LEU A 248 9.87 10.55 -13.27
CA LEU A 248 8.94 9.41 -13.39
C LEU A 248 8.52 9.17 -14.85
N VAL A 249 8.18 10.23 -15.59
CA VAL A 249 7.82 10.17 -17.00
C VAL A 249 8.99 9.69 -17.84
N ARG A 250 10.22 10.13 -17.55
CA ARG A 250 11.44 9.65 -18.19
C ARG A 250 11.65 8.16 -17.96
N ILE A 251 11.49 7.70 -16.70
CA ILE A 251 11.61 6.28 -16.36
C ILE A 251 10.58 5.45 -17.14
N ALA A 252 9.32 5.87 -17.19
CA ALA A 252 8.29 5.20 -17.97
C ALA A 252 8.64 5.12 -19.46
N ARG A 253 9.11 6.21 -20.04
CA ARG A 253 9.48 6.30 -21.47
C ARG A 253 10.67 5.42 -21.82
N GLU A 254 11.74 5.48 -21.01
CA GLU A 254 12.98 4.74 -21.28
C GLU A 254 12.86 3.25 -20.94
N SER A 255 12.05 2.88 -19.93
CA SER A 255 11.80 1.47 -19.59
C SER A 255 10.76 0.79 -20.46
N GLY A 256 9.91 1.55 -21.15
CA GLY A 256 8.79 1.04 -21.94
C GLY A 256 7.66 0.43 -21.11
N GLY A 257 7.69 0.60 -19.79
CA GLY A 257 6.70 0.07 -18.84
C GLY A 257 5.76 1.12 -18.28
N PRO A 258 4.64 0.68 -17.66
CA PRO A 258 3.78 1.57 -16.90
C PRO A 258 4.49 2.15 -15.68
N ALA A 259 4.19 3.42 -15.32
CA ALA A 259 4.70 4.02 -14.10
C ALA A 259 3.57 4.63 -13.24
N GLU A 260 3.78 4.70 -11.92
CA GLU A 260 2.79 5.18 -10.98
C GLU A 260 3.43 6.03 -9.88
N MET A 261 2.74 7.10 -9.49
CA MET A 261 3.08 7.89 -8.32
C MET A 261 2.42 7.27 -7.09
N TYR A 262 3.21 6.88 -6.07
CA TYR A 262 2.65 6.59 -4.75
C TYR A 262 2.05 7.85 -4.13
N HIS A 263 0.98 7.68 -3.36
CA HIS A 263 0.38 8.64 -2.42
C HIS A 263 0.49 10.13 -2.86
N MET A 264 0.02 10.43 -4.09
CA MET A 264 0.10 11.76 -4.70
C MET A 264 -0.23 12.88 -3.71
N LYS A 265 0.74 13.71 -3.41
CA LYS A 265 0.59 14.88 -2.55
C LYS A 265 1.55 16.01 -2.95
N LEU A 266 1.25 17.21 -2.48
CA LEU A 266 2.14 18.36 -2.54
C LEU A 266 2.45 18.79 -1.10
N SER A 267 3.70 18.62 -0.72
CA SER A 267 4.20 18.86 0.62
C SER A 267 4.60 20.32 0.83
N GLY A 268 4.03 20.94 1.86
CA GLY A 268 4.30 22.33 2.25
C GLY A 268 3.48 23.36 1.51
N LYS A 269 3.02 24.38 2.26
CA LYS A 269 2.07 25.39 1.79
C LYS A 269 2.53 26.11 0.51
N ASP A 270 3.84 26.39 0.40
CA ASP A 270 4.41 27.08 -0.77
C ASP A 270 4.31 26.28 -2.07
N ASN A 271 4.06 24.95 -1.96
CA ASN A 271 3.97 24.05 -3.09
C ASN A 271 2.53 23.68 -3.48
N TRP A 272 1.53 23.96 -2.63
CA TRP A 272 0.15 23.54 -2.90
C TRP A 272 -0.40 24.03 -4.23
N GLY A 273 -0.01 25.23 -4.66
CA GLY A 273 -0.40 25.83 -5.94
C GLY A 273 0.19 25.14 -7.19
N LYS A 274 1.11 24.18 -7.04
CA LYS A 274 1.73 23.46 -8.18
C LYS A 274 0.88 22.29 -8.71
N LEU A 275 -0.20 21.89 -8.01
CA LEU A 275 -1.02 20.75 -8.43
C LEU A 275 -1.47 20.83 -9.90
N PRO A 276 -1.96 21.96 -10.44
CA PRO A 276 -2.34 22.04 -11.85
C PRO A 276 -1.18 21.76 -12.81
N ALA A 277 0.05 22.21 -12.51
CA ALA A 277 1.23 21.95 -13.32
C ALA A 277 1.60 20.46 -13.30
N VAL A 278 1.57 19.83 -12.12
CA VAL A 278 1.78 18.39 -11.96
C VAL A 278 0.77 17.59 -12.77
N LEU A 279 -0.52 17.91 -12.66
CA LEU A 279 -1.59 17.23 -13.40
C LEU A 279 -1.46 17.42 -14.92
N LYS A 280 -1.00 18.61 -15.36
CA LYS A 280 -0.73 18.86 -16.76
C LYS A 280 0.40 17.97 -17.30
N LYS A 281 1.53 17.86 -16.59
CA LYS A 281 2.64 16.96 -16.98
C LYS A 281 2.19 15.52 -17.13
N VAL A 282 1.36 15.03 -16.18
CA VAL A 282 0.77 13.69 -16.25
C VAL A 282 -0.16 13.55 -17.46
N ALA A 283 -1.00 14.55 -17.72
CA ALA A 283 -1.92 14.53 -18.86
C ALA A 283 -1.16 14.54 -20.19
N ASP A 284 -0.10 15.36 -20.31
CA ASP A 284 0.76 15.43 -21.51
C ASP A 284 1.44 14.05 -21.74
N ALA A 285 2.04 13.45 -20.73
CA ALA A 285 2.66 12.13 -20.83
C ALA A 285 1.65 11.03 -21.24
N ARG A 286 0.44 11.08 -20.71
CA ARG A 286 -0.64 10.15 -21.08
C ARG A 286 -1.11 10.38 -22.52
N ALA A 287 -1.14 11.62 -23.00
CA ALA A 287 -1.46 11.95 -24.39
C ALA A 287 -0.38 11.44 -25.38
N GLU A 288 0.87 11.32 -24.92
CA GLU A 288 1.95 10.65 -25.67
C GLU A 288 1.81 9.11 -25.68
N GLY A 289 0.83 8.54 -24.96
CA GLY A 289 0.60 7.10 -24.88
C GLY A 289 1.29 6.40 -23.71
N LEU A 290 1.93 7.14 -22.80
CA LEU A 290 2.52 6.55 -21.59
C LEU A 290 1.43 6.21 -20.56
N ASP A 291 1.50 5.02 -19.96
CA ASP A 291 0.57 4.61 -18.88
C ASP A 291 1.07 5.14 -17.53
N ILE A 292 0.79 6.41 -17.26
CA ILE A 292 1.09 7.06 -15.98
C ILE A 292 -0.17 7.09 -15.13
N ARG A 293 -0.08 6.60 -13.88
CA ARG A 293 -1.15 6.60 -12.88
C ARG A 293 -0.66 7.09 -11.53
N GLY A 294 -1.53 7.06 -10.52
CA GLY A 294 -1.19 7.36 -9.13
C GLY A 294 -2.16 6.73 -8.16
N ASN A 295 -1.74 6.65 -6.92
CA ASN A 295 -2.62 6.35 -5.80
C ASN A 295 -2.53 7.45 -4.74
N MET A 296 -3.41 7.42 -3.76
CA MET A 296 -3.46 8.39 -2.67
C MET A 296 -4.11 7.83 -1.42
N TYR A 297 -3.92 8.52 -0.30
CA TYR A 297 -4.77 8.44 0.88
C TYR A 297 -5.49 9.77 1.10
N VAL A 298 -6.61 9.74 1.81
CA VAL A 298 -7.54 10.90 1.90
C VAL A 298 -7.46 11.62 3.25
N TYR A 299 -6.24 11.89 3.73
CA TYR A 299 -5.96 12.69 4.93
C TYR A 299 -4.93 13.79 4.61
N PRO A 300 -5.01 14.97 5.26
CA PRO A 300 -4.16 16.13 4.92
C PRO A 300 -2.81 16.14 5.65
N ALA A 301 -2.31 14.97 6.06
CA ALA A 301 -1.01 14.82 6.71
C ALA A 301 -0.27 13.59 6.19
N GLY A 302 1.05 13.64 6.14
CA GLY A 302 1.92 12.50 5.90
C GLY A 302 2.41 11.88 7.21
N ALA A 303 2.88 10.63 7.16
CA ALA A 303 3.57 10.01 8.28
C ALA A 303 4.80 9.25 7.77
N THR A 304 5.94 9.49 8.42
CA THR A 304 7.22 8.83 8.18
C THR A 304 8.16 9.08 9.37
N GLY A 305 9.47 8.86 9.23
CA GLY A 305 10.43 9.11 10.29
C GLY A 305 11.01 10.53 10.30
N LEU A 306 11.69 10.90 11.40
CA LEU A 306 12.44 12.17 11.52
C LEU A 306 13.65 12.25 10.59
N ASP A 307 14.10 11.14 10.00
CA ASP A 307 15.11 11.14 8.93
C ASP A 307 14.71 12.01 7.73
N ALA A 308 13.43 12.09 7.41
CA ALA A 308 12.89 13.00 6.40
C ALA A 308 12.96 14.49 6.76
N SER A 309 13.55 14.84 7.92
CA SER A 309 13.81 16.20 8.36
C SER A 309 15.31 16.54 8.40
N MET A 310 16.18 15.64 7.93
CA MET A 310 17.63 15.79 7.92
C MET A 310 18.24 15.54 6.54
N PRO A 311 19.41 16.14 6.24
CA PRO A 311 20.13 15.86 4.99
C PRO A 311 20.41 14.37 4.81
N THR A 312 20.26 13.86 3.58
CA THR A 312 20.44 12.42 3.30
C THR A 312 21.88 11.96 3.48
N TRP A 313 22.88 12.83 3.22
CA TRP A 313 24.30 12.47 3.36
C TRP A 313 24.68 12.02 4.79
N VAL A 314 24.05 12.59 5.83
CA VAL A 314 24.35 12.20 7.22
C VAL A 314 23.87 10.79 7.54
N GLN A 315 22.92 10.25 6.76
CA GLN A 315 22.28 8.96 6.96
C GLN A 315 23.03 7.79 6.24
N ALA A 316 24.02 8.09 5.39
CA ALA A 316 24.75 7.09 4.63
C ALA A 316 25.33 5.98 5.53
N GLY A 317 25.17 4.72 5.12
CA GLY A 317 25.65 3.55 5.89
C GLY A 317 24.68 3.05 6.97
N GLY A 318 23.45 3.60 7.02
CA GLY A 318 22.38 3.12 7.90
C GLY A 318 22.37 3.75 9.29
N ILE A 319 21.44 3.30 10.14
CA ILE A 319 21.09 3.96 11.41
C ILE A 319 22.27 4.09 12.39
N ASP A 320 23.09 3.07 12.54
CA ASP A 320 24.20 3.10 13.49
C ASP A 320 25.26 4.14 13.08
N ALA A 321 25.57 4.22 11.77
CA ALA A 321 26.49 5.20 11.21
C ALA A 321 25.92 6.63 11.30
N TRP A 322 24.62 6.77 11.05
CA TRP A 322 23.91 8.04 11.17
C TRP A 322 23.94 8.57 12.61
N VAL A 323 23.56 7.75 13.59
CA VAL A 323 23.61 8.11 15.03
C VAL A 323 25.02 8.46 15.46
N ALA A 324 26.04 7.73 15.00
CA ALA A 324 27.43 8.04 15.32
C ALA A 324 27.85 9.43 14.80
N ARG A 325 27.48 9.77 13.54
CA ARG A 325 27.75 11.10 12.97
C ARG A 325 27.03 12.23 13.70
N LEU A 326 25.78 12.02 14.10
CA LEU A 326 25.01 13.04 14.85
C LEU A 326 25.59 13.32 16.23
N LYS A 327 26.37 12.41 16.82
CA LYS A 327 27.08 12.60 18.09
C LYS A 327 28.37 13.40 17.94
N ASP A 328 28.92 13.51 16.72
CA ASP A 328 30.09 14.36 16.46
C ASP A 328 29.67 15.84 16.42
N PRO A 329 30.27 16.71 17.29
CA PRO A 329 29.85 18.12 17.38
C PRO A 329 29.95 18.92 16.09
N ALA A 330 30.99 18.65 15.27
CA ALA A 330 31.20 19.36 14.02
C ALA A 330 30.15 18.95 12.97
N THR A 331 29.88 17.66 12.85
CA THR A 331 28.83 17.12 11.98
C THR A 331 27.45 17.62 12.43
N ARG A 332 27.14 17.57 13.73
CA ARG A 332 25.89 18.08 14.28
C ARG A 332 25.66 19.56 13.92
N ALA A 333 26.69 20.41 14.11
CA ALA A 333 26.61 21.83 13.77
C ALA A 333 26.31 22.04 12.27
N LYS A 334 26.94 21.25 11.39
CA LYS A 334 26.70 21.27 9.94
C LYS A 334 25.25 20.86 9.62
N VAL A 335 24.76 19.77 10.19
CA VAL A 335 23.39 19.28 9.99
C VAL A 335 22.37 20.34 10.44
N ILE A 336 22.54 20.95 11.62
CA ILE A 336 21.67 22.02 12.11
C ILE A 336 21.65 23.21 11.13
N ALA A 337 22.82 23.61 10.63
CA ALA A 337 22.90 24.71 9.65
C ALA A 337 22.14 24.39 8.35
N GLU A 338 22.24 23.17 7.84
CA GLU A 338 21.51 22.72 6.65
C GLU A 338 20.01 22.58 6.91
N MET A 339 19.59 22.08 8.09
CA MET A 339 18.17 21.98 8.48
C MET A 339 17.49 23.36 8.57
N ARG A 340 18.22 24.40 8.96
CA ARG A 340 17.75 25.79 9.01
C ARG A 340 17.73 26.47 7.65
N GLY A 341 18.60 26.01 6.74
CA GLY A 341 18.71 26.54 5.40
C GLY A 341 17.58 26.07 4.46
N LYS A 342 17.66 26.50 3.21
CA LYS A 342 16.81 25.94 2.16
C LYS A 342 17.39 24.57 1.75
N PRO A 343 16.62 23.48 1.81
CA PRO A 343 17.09 22.17 1.38
C PRO A 343 17.49 22.16 -0.10
N VAL A 344 18.61 21.52 -0.43
CA VAL A 344 19.10 21.34 -1.80
C VAL A 344 19.40 19.87 -2.04
N GLY A 345 18.66 19.23 -2.95
CA GLY A 345 18.80 17.81 -3.26
C GLY A 345 18.20 16.85 -2.21
N TRP A 346 17.49 17.36 -1.22
CA TRP A 346 16.76 16.60 -0.21
C TRP A 346 15.53 17.37 0.27
N GLU A 347 14.63 16.74 1.00
CA GLU A 347 13.44 17.38 1.56
C GLU A 347 13.51 17.48 3.09
N ASN A 348 13.06 18.61 3.65
CA ASN A 348 12.89 18.79 5.09
C ASN A 348 11.41 18.86 5.42
N LEU A 349 10.82 17.72 5.85
CA LEU A 349 9.39 17.66 6.11
C LEU A 349 8.98 18.47 7.35
N ALA A 350 9.85 18.62 8.35
CA ALA A 350 9.58 19.50 9.49
C ALA A 350 9.50 20.97 9.04
N GLN A 351 10.38 21.40 8.13
CA GLN A 351 10.30 22.72 7.53
C GLN A 351 9.07 22.88 6.62
N SER A 352 8.73 21.84 5.85
CA SER A 352 7.54 21.80 4.98
C SER A 352 6.23 21.88 5.78
N ALA A 353 6.18 21.33 6.99
CA ALA A 353 5.06 21.51 7.91
C ALA A 353 4.89 22.97 8.36
N GLY A 354 5.98 23.75 8.34
CA GLY A 354 6.00 25.21 8.57
C GLY A 354 5.96 25.64 10.02
N ASP A 355 5.52 24.79 10.93
CA ASP A 355 5.44 25.07 12.37
C ASP A 355 5.70 23.79 13.18
N PRO A 356 6.54 23.83 14.24
CA PRO A 356 6.80 22.66 15.09
C PRO A 356 5.54 22.03 15.72
N SER A 357 4.45 22.78 15.92
CA SER A 357 3.17 22.23 16.39
C SER A 357 2.48 21.34 15.37
N LYS A 358 2.93 21.35 14.12
CA LYS A 358 2.45 20.51 13.02
C LYS A 358 3.29 19.25 12.77
N VAL A 359 4.19 18.94 13.68
CA VAL A 359 5.00 17.72 13.67
C VAL A 359 4.69 16.95 14.95
N MET A 360 4.08 15.76 14.85
CA MET A 360 3.59 14.98 15.99
C MET A 360 4.23 13.60 16.02
N PHE A 361 4.76 13.18 17.17
CA PHE A 361 5.39 11.88 17.35
C PHE A 361 4.35 10.79 17.60
N ILE A 362 4.46 9.66 16.90
CA ILE A 362 3.50 8.55 16.99
C ILE A 362 4.14 7.22 17.40
N GLY A 363 5.47 7.08 17.36
CA GLY A 363 6.16 5.87 17.78
C GLY A 363 7.60 6.09 18.20
N PHE A 364 8.03 5.35 19.22
CA PHE A 364 9.40 5.30 19.70
C PHE A 364 9.81 3.86 20.01
N ARG A 365 11.01 3.49 19.58
CA ARG A 365 11.66 2.24 19.93
C ARG A 365 12.07 2.22 21.41
N ASN A 366 12.64 3.34 21.89
CA ASN A 366 13.06 3.50 23.27
C ASN A 366 11.85 3.74 24.18
N GLU A 367 11.58 2.78 25.07
CA GLU A 367 10.42 2.84 25.98
C GLU A 367 10.40 4.10 26.84
N LYS A 368 11.57 4.69 27.17
CA LYS A 368 11.67 5.93 27.94
C LYS A 368 11.12 7.16 27.20
N LEU A 369 11.07 7.10 25.87
CA LEU A 369 10.55 8.17 25.02
C LEU A 369 9.04 8.02 24.73
N ARG A 370 8.44 6.87 24.97
CA ARG A 370 7.01 6.61 24.71
C ARG A 370 6.03 7.58 25.38
N PRO A 371 6.32 8.20 26.55
CA PRO A 371 5.47 9.26 27.08
C PRO A 371 5.39 10.52 26.19
N LEU A 372 6.22 10.62 25.16
CA LEU A 372 6.17 11.68 24.13
C LEU A 372 5.23 11.34 22.98
N ILE A 373 4.68 10.14 22.89
CA ILE A 373 3.69 9.77 21.86
C ILE A 373 2.46 10.66 21.99
N GLY A 374 2.01 11.20 20.86
CA GLY A 374 0.92 12.16 20.76
C GLY A 374 1.33 13.62 21.02
N LYS A 375 2.57 13.88 21.45
CA LYS A 375 3.08 15.25 21.59
C LYS A 375 3.62 15.77 20.27
N THR A 376 3.50 17.07 20.12
CA THR A 376 4.10 17.80 19.01
C THR A 376 5.57 18.13 19.27
N LEU A 377 6.32 18.40 18.20
CA LEU A 377 7.70 18.88 18.30
C LEU A 377 7.78 20.16 19.15
N ALA A 378 6.83 21.10 19.01
CA ALA A 378 6.77 22.32 19.82
C ALA A 378 6.65 22.01 21.33
N GLU A 379 5.81 21.05 21.71
CA GLU A 379 5.67 20.63 23.12
C GLU A 379 6.95 19.99 23.66
N VAL A 380 7.62 19.14 22.85
CA VAL A 380 8.87 18.50 23.28
C VAL A 380 10.02 19.50 23.34
N MET A 381 10.09 20.48 22.41
CA MET A 381 11.03 21.62 22.50
C MET A 381 10.86 22.38 23.82
N ALA A 382 9.62 22.70 24.20
CA ALA A 382 9.32 23.39 25.46
C ALA A 382 9.72 22.55 26.70
N LEU A 383 9.48 21.23 26.68
CA LEU A 383 9.87 20.31 27.75
C LEU A 383 11.39 20.21 27.92
N ARG A 384 12.16 20.30 26.81
CA ARG A 384 13.61 20.12 26.81
C ARG A 384 14.38 21.44 26.88
N GLY A 385 13.76 22.56 26.54
CA GLY A 385 14.42 23.85 26.42
C GLY A 385 15.40 23.92 25.23
N THR A 386 15.14 23.19 24.14
CA THR A 386 16.03 23.02 22.99
C THR A 386 15.40 23.55 21.70
N SER A 387 16.23 23.85 20.68
CA SER A 387 15.75 24.20 19.34
C SER A 387 15.03 23.02 18.67
N ALA A 388 14.32 23.28 17.58
CA ALA A 388 13.67 22.22 16.80
C ALA A 388 14.69 21.20 16.27
N GLU A 389 15.78 21.70 15.69
CA GLU A 389 16.84 20.87 15.12
C GLU A 389 17.54 20.04 16.19
N ASP A 390 17.88 20.63 17.33
CA ASP A 390 18.49 19.90 18.44
C ASP A 390 17.53 18.84 18.99
N THR A 391 16.24 19.18 19.14
CA THR A 391 15.22 18.24 19.62
C THR A 391 15.11 17.04 18.67
N ILE A 392 15.04 17.27 17.35
CA ILE A 392 14.97 16.22 16.32
C ILE A 392 16.20 15.32 16.37
N ILE A 393 17.40 15.92 16.41
CA ILE A 393 18.67 15.18 16.46
C ILE A 393 18.77 14.33 17.74
N ASP A 394 18.45 14.92 18.89
CA ASP A 394 18.53 14.23 20.19
C ASP A 394 17.54 13.07 20.27
N LEU A 395 16.32 13.24 19.75
CA LEU A 395 15.33 12.14 19.71
C LEU A 395 15.83 10.96 18.86
N VAL A 396 16.42 11.21 17.70
CA VAL A 396 17.01 10.17 16.86
C VAL A 396 18.16 9.45 17.56
N ILE A 397 19.04 10.19 18.24
CA ILE A 397 20.18 9.63 18.97
C ILE A 397 19.70 8.77 20.15
N GLU A 398 18.72 9.25 20.91
CA GLU A 398 18.21 8.60 22.13
C GLU A 398 17.35 7.36 21.76
N ASP A 399 16.60 7.46 20.67
CA ASP A 399 15.72 6.37 20.21
C ASP A 399 16.48 5.28 19.45
N GLY A 400 17.55 5.64 18.77
CA GLY A 400 18.30 4.74 17.89
C GLY A 400 17.45 4.20 16.73
N SER A 401 16.45 4.98 16.30
CA SER A 401 15.56 4.70 15.16
C SER A 401 15.25 5.95 14.37
N ARG A 402 14.38 5.82 13.36
CA ARG A 402 13.88 6.95 12.56
C ARG A 402 12.89 7.84 13.32
N VAL A 403 12.29 7.37 14.42
CA VAL A 403 11.20 7.99 15.19
C VAL A 403 9.95 8.25 14.34
N ASP A 404 8.90 7.49 14.54
CA ASP A 404 7.67 7.59 13.74
C ASP A 404 6.94 8.90 14.00
N THR A 405 6.64 9.63 12.93
CA THR A 405 6.21 11.03 13.02
C THR A 405 5.12 11.34 11.99
N VAL A 406 4.11 12.10 12.38
CA VAL A 406 3.09 12.70 11.50
C VAL A 406 3.46 14.15 11.21
N TYR A 407 3.35 14.55 9.94
CA TYR A 407 3.61 15.90 9.44
C TYR A 407 2.33 16.46 8.81
N PHE A 408 1.79 17.55 9.36
CA PHE A 408 0.62 18.26 8.82
C PHE A 408 1.06 19.25 7.75
N LEU A 409 1.26 18.77 6.53
CA LEU A 409 1.90 19.51 5.44
C LEU A 409 1.10 19.54 4.13
N MET A 410 -0.08 18.94 4.09
CA MET A 410 -0.93 18.85 2.90
C MET A 410 -2.12 19.81 2.98
N SER A 411 -2.74 20.10 1.83
CA SER A 411 -3.97 20.88 1.70
C SER A 411 -5.18 19.98 1.53
N ASP A 412 -6.27 20.25 2.26
CA ASP A 412 -7.56 19.55 2.07
C ASP A 412 -8.10 19.75 0.66
N GLU A 413 -7.90 20.92 0.05
CA GLU A 413 -8.32 21.23 -1.31
C GLU A 413 -7.58 20.35 -2.32
N ASN A 414 -6.27 20.18 -2.16
CA ASN A 414 -5.48 19.29 -3.02
C ASN A 414 -5.84 17.82 -2.82
N VAL A 415 -6.07 17.38 -1.57
CA VAL A 415 -6.58 16.04 -1.28
C VAL A 415 -7.91 15.82 -2.00
N LYS A 416 -8.85 16.77 -1.90
CA LYS A 416 -10.15 16.69 -2.59
C LYS A 416 -9.99 16.67 -4.11
N ALA A 417 -9.16 17.55 -4.67
CA ALA A 417 -8.91 17.60 -6.11
C ALA A 417 -8.30 16.29 -6.63
N THR A 418 -7.31 15.73 -5.92
CA THR A 418 -6.71 14.44 -6.28
C THR A 418 -7.71 13.28 -6.10
N ALA A 419 -8.55 13.32 -5.06
CA ALA A 419 -9.60 12.35 -4.82
C ALA A 419 -10.70 12.34 -5.90
N SER A 420 -10.83 13.40 -6.70
CA SER A 420 -11.78 13.45 -7.83
C SER A 420 -11.22 12.86 -9.14
N LEU A 421 -9.93 12.51 -9.20
CA LEU A 421 -9.30 12.02 -10.43
C LEU A 421 -9.64 10.55 -10.70
N PRO A 422 -10.28 10.20 -11.82
CA PRO A 422 -10.77 8.83 -12.06
C PRO A 422 -9.67 7.80 -12.31
N TRP A 423 -8.44 8.24 -12.51
CA TRP A 423 -7.26 7.39 -12.74
C TRP A 423 -6.37 7.22 -11.49
N VAL A 424 -6.77 7.81 -10.36
CA VAL A 424 -6.09 7.67 -9.07
C VAL A 424 -6.79 6.61 -8.24
N THR A 425 -6.02 5.62 -7.77
CA THR A 425 -6.49 4.56 -6.87
C THR A 425 -6.27 4.93 -5.41
N LEU A 426 -6.64 4.06 -4.47
CA LEU A 426 -6.47 4.28 -3.04
C LEU A 426 -5.40 3.35 -2.47
N GLY A 427 -4.56 3.91 -1.58
CA GLY A 427 -3.61 3.18 -0.78
C GLY A 427 -3.59 3.76 0.64
N SER A 428 -3.50 2.93 1.68
CA SER A 428 -3.50 3.42 3.07
C SER A 428 -2.17 4.08 3.44
N ASP A 429 -1.09 3.64 2.84
CA ASP A 429 0.28 4.02 3.23
C ASP A 429 0.51 3.79 4.74
N ALA A 430 -0.03 2.67 5.24
CA ALA A 430 -0.02 2.33 6.66
C ALA A 430 -0.03 0.82 6.89
N GLU A 431 0.26 0.41 8.12
CA GLU A 431 0.14 -0.95 8.57
C GLU A 431 -1.32 -1.39 8.71
N ALA A 432 -1.58 -2.67 8.50
CA ALA A 432 -2.84 -3.31 8.91
C ALA A 432 -2.71 -3.80 10.36
N SER A 433 -3.51 -3.27 11.26
CA SER A 433 -3.36 -3.51 12.70
C SER A 433 -4.70 -3.68 13.43
N ALA A 434 -4.65 -3.93 14.74
CA ALA A 434 -5.79 -3.97 15.62
C ALA A 434 -5.53 -3.10 16.85
N PRO A 435 -6.52 -2.45 17.49
CA PRO A 435 -6.34 -1.63 18.69
C PRO A 435 -6.17 -2.51 19.94
N GLU A 436 -5.22 -3.45 19.89
CA GLU A 436 -4.95 -4.39 20.97
C GLU A 436 -3.49 -4.87 20.99
N GLY A 437 -3.04 -5.40 22.11
CA GLY A 437 -1.75 -6.06 22.27
C GLY A 437 -0.56 -5.15 21.93
N LEU A 438 0.35 -5.64 21.10
CA LEU A 438 1.58 -4.94 20.73
C LEU A 438 1.32 -3.65 19.96
N PHE A 439 0.23 -3.57 19.21
CA PHE A 439 -0.12 -2.38 18.42
C PHE A 439 -0.48 -1.15 19.27
N LEU A 440 -0.78 -1.35 20.59
CA LEU A 440 -1.04 -0.24 21.51
C LEU A 440 0.24 0.37 22.10
N LYS A 441 1.41 -0.16 21.79
CA LYS A 441 2.69 0.40 22.27
C LYS A 441 3.12 1.65 21.49
N SER A 442 2.56 1.84 20.30
CA SER A 442 2.70 3.02 19.45
C SER A 442 1.34 3.59 19.10
N SER A 443 1.29 4.84 18.67
CA SER A 443 0.18 5.40 17.92
C SER A 443 0.35 5.12 16.43
N THR A 444 -0.58 5.57 15.60
CA THR A 444 -0.48 5.45 14.14
C THR A 444 -1.11 6.67 13.47
N HIS A 445 -0.96 6.79 12.16
CA HIS A 445 -1.72 7.75 11.38
C HIS A 445 -3.18 7.25 11.19
N PRO A 446 -4.23 8.08 11.27
CA PRO A 446 -5.62 7.65 11.14
C PRO A 446 -5.93 6.97 9.79
N ARG A 447 -5.11 7.15 8.76
CA ARG A 447 -5.25 6.47 7.45
C ARG A 447 -5.18 4.95 7.55
N ALA A 448 -4.52 4.38 8.59
CA ALA A 448 -4.48 2.95 8.86
C ALA A 448 -5.87 2.36 9.13
N TYR A 449 -6.75 3.12 9.76
CA TYR A 449 -8.07 2.67 10.20
C TYR A 449 -9.23 3.24 9.39
N GLY A 450 -9.00 4.26 8.56
CA GLY A 450 -10.10 5.02 7.98
C GLY A 450 -9.99 5.38 6.50
N ASN A 451 -8.90 5.07 5.80
CA ASN A 451 -8.66 5.58 4.44
C ASN A 451 -9.81 5.29 3.46
N VAL A 452 -10.19 4.02 3.32
CA VAL A 452 -11.27 3.59 2.41
C VAL A 452 -12.63 4.09 2.89
N ALA A 453 -12.91 3.97 4.19
CA ALA A 453 -14.18 4.39 4.76
C ALA A 453 -14.38 5.91 4.66
N ARG A 454 -13.32 6.71 4.87
CA ARG A 454 -13.33 8.16 4.68
C ARG A 454 -13.52 8.56 3.22
N PHE A 455 -12.87 7.84 2.29
CA PHE A 455 -13.09 8.07 0.87
C PHE A 455 -14.55 7.86 0.50
N LEU A 456 -15.14 6.71 0.85
CA LEU A 456 -16.53 6.40 0.54
C LEU A 456 -17.53 7.29 1.30
N GLY A 457 -17.28 7.58 2.58
CA GLY A 457 -18.16 8.38 3.42
C GLY A 457 -18.04 9.87 3.14
N LYS A 458 -16.92 10.49 3.52
CA LYS A 458 -16.71 11.94 3.40
C LYS A 458 -16.68 12.38 1.95
N TYR A 459 -15.80 11.81 1.13
CA TYR A 459 -15.55 12.36 -0.21
C TYR A 459 -16.63 11.95 -1.22
N VAL A 460 -17.03 10.68 -1.26
CA VAL A 460 -18.02 10.20 -2.24
C VAL A 460 -19.45 10.55 -1.80
N ARG A 461 -19.87 10.10 -0.59
CA ARG A 461 -21.24 10.32 -0.12
C ARG A 461 -21.53 11.79 0.17
N ASP A 462 -20.68 12.47 0.99
CA ASP A 462 -20.99 13.79 1.51
C ASP A 462 -20.55 14.92 0.57
N GLU A 463 -19.31 14.84 0.03
CA GLU A 463 -18.72 15.89 -0.80
C GLU A 463 -18.91 15.68 -2.32
N LYS A 464 -19.43 14.52 -2.76
CA LYS A 464 -19.76 14.19 -4.15
C LYS A 464 -18.59 14.36 -5.13
N VAL A 465 -17.37 14.01 -4.71
CA VAL A 465 -16.18 14.09 -5.58
C VAL A 465 -16.15 13.01 -6.65
N ASP A 466 -16.92 11.93 -6.46
CA ASP A 466 -17.07 10.81 -7.38
C ASP A 466 -18.46 10.19 -7.21
N THR A 467 -18.88 9.34 -8.15
CA THR A 467 -20.04 8.46 -7.98
C THR A 467 -19.65 7.21 -7.19
N LEU A 468 -20.63 6.50 -6.62
CA LEU A 468 -20.32 5.27 -5.86
C LEU A 468 -19.75 4.17 -6.78
N GLU A 469 -20.26 4.02 -7.99
CA GLU A 469 -19.74 3.10 -9.01
C GLU A 469 -18.33 3.46 -9.43
N GLY A 470 -18.01 4.76 -9.62
CA GLY A 470 -16.65 5.24 -9.89
C GLY A 470 -15.70 4.95 -8.74
N ALA A 471 -16.14 5.20 -7.51
CA ALA A 471 -15.38 4.91 -6.30
C ALA A 471 -15.08 3.41 -6.13
N VAL A 472 -16.09 2.54 -6.33
CA VAL A 472 -15.90 1.09 -6.29
C VAL A 472 -14.89 0.64 -7.36
N ARG A 473 -14.98 1.18 -8.59
CA ARG A 473 -13.98 0.89 -9.64
C ARG A 473 -12.56 1.26 -9.18
N ARG A 474 -12.38 2.42 -8.58
CA ARG A 474 -11.07 2.90 -8.11
C ARG A 474 -10.52 2.12 -6.91
N LEU A 475 -11.39 1.47 -6.16
CA LEU A 475 -11.03 0.60 -5.04
C LEU A 475 -10.83 -0.88 -5.46
N SER A 476 -11.27 -1.29 -6.64
CA SER A 476 -11.26 -2.72 -7.04
C SER A 476 -10.80 -2.96 -8.48
N GLY A 477 -11.62 -2.64 -9.48
CA GLY A 477 -11.33 -2.95 -10.89
C GLY A 477 -10.11 -2.21 -11.43
N LEU A 478 -9.98 -0.92 -11.15
CA LEU A 478 -8.85 -0.12 -11.64
C LEU A 478 -7.48 -0.58 -11.09
N PRO A 479 -7.32 -0.84 -9.77
CA PRO A 479 -6.08 -1.42 -9.26
C PRO A 479 -5.82 -2.83 -9.80
N ALA A 480 -6.86 -3.67 -9.95
CA ALA A 480 -6.70 -5.00 -10.54
C ALA A 480 -6.18 -4.95 -11.99
N GLU A 481 -6.73 -4.06 -12.82
CA GLU A 481 -6.22 -3.80 -14.18
C GLU A 481 -4.78 -3.29 -14.15
N ARG A 482 -4.45 -2.37 -13.22
CA ARG A 482 -3.09 -1.84 -13.06
C ARG A 482 -2.08 -2.92 -12.75
N LEU A 483 -2.42 -3.81 -11.83
CA LEU A 483 -1.59 -4.93 -11.41
C LEU A 483 -1.67 -6.13 -12.37
N LYS A 484 -2.48 -6.03 -13.44
CA LYS A 484 -2.73 -7.11 -14.42
C LYS A 484 -3.24 -8.40 -13.76
N LEU A 485 -4.10 -8.27 -12.74
CA LEU A 485 -4.72 -9.40 -12.07
C LEU A 485 -5.86 -9.95 -12.93
N ALA A 486 -5.75 -11.19 -13.35
CA ALA A 486 -6.70 -11.80 -14.28
C ALA A 486 -7.98 -12.29 -13.61
N ASP A 487 -7.97 -12.52 -12.31
CA ASP A 487 -9.01 -13.27 -11.61
C ASP A 487 -9.68 -12.54 -10.44
N ARG A 488 -9.48 -11.22 -10.29
CA ARG A 488 -10.08 -10.45 -9.18
C ARG A 488 -10.34 -8.98 -9.51
N GLY A 489 -10.96 -8.24 -8.60
CA GLY A 489 -11.34 -6.84 -8.79
C GLY A 489 -12.69 -6.62 -9.44
N PHE A 490 -13.38 -7.68 -9.86
CA PHE A 490 -14.70 -7.62 -10.50
C PHE A 490 -15.65 -8.69 -9.99
N LEU A 491 -16.95 -8.35 -9.88
CA LEU A 491 -18.01 -9.34 -9.63
C LEU A 491 -18.53 -9.91 -10.96
N LYS A 492 -17.88 -10.96 -11.44
CA LYS A 492 -18.34 -11.71 -12.60
C LYS A 492 -17.98 -13.19 -12.46
N PRO A 493 -18.72 -14.11 -13.14
CA PRO A 493 -18.45 -15.54 -13.06
C PRO A 493 -16.98 -15.88 -13.34
N GLY A 494 -16.41 -16.76 -12.51
CA GLY A 494 -15.02 -17.22 -12.59
C GLY A 494 -14.00 -16.37 -11.84
N MET A 495 -14.35 -15.14 -11.40
CA MET A 495 -13.48 -14.31 -10.56
C MET A 495 -13.37 -14.88 -9.14
N ALA A 496 -12.27 -14.56 -8.46
CA ALA A 496 -12.11 -14.86 -7.05
C ALA A 496 -13.28 -14.28 -6.23
N ALA A 497 -13.79 -15.06 -5.30
CA ALA A 497 -14.87 -14.64 -4.44
C ALA A 497 -14.37 -13.74 -3.30
N ASP A 498 -13.76 -12.60 -3.68
CA ASP A 498 -13.44 -11.48 -2.82
C ASP A 498 -14.59 -10.48 -2.92
N VAL A 499 -15.40 -10.38 -1.87
CA VAL A 499 -16.66 -9.62 -1.88
C VAL A 499 -16.79 -8.81 -0.61
N VAL A 500 -17.24 -7.57 -0.74
CA VAL A 500 -17.59 -6.70 0.40
C VAL A 500 -19.06 -6.29 0.33
N VAL A 501 -19.73 -6.30 1.49
CA VAL A 501 -21.06 -5.75 1.71
C VAL A 501 -20.97 -4.61 2.69
N PHE A 502 -21.36 -3.42 2.27
CA PHE A 502 -21.31 -2.23 3.11
C PHE A 502 -22.55 -1.35 2.95
N ASP A 503 -22.83 -0.53 3.93
CA ASP A 503 -23.90 0.46 3.90
C ASP A 503 -23.34 1.81 3.41
N PRO A 504 -23.68 2.25 2.18
CA PRO A 504 -23.18 3.51 1.65
C PRO A 504 -23.73 4.75 2.39
N ALA A 505 -24.83 4.61 3.12
CA ALA A 505 -25.41 5.70 3.90
C ALA A 505 -24.66 5.95 5.22
N THR A 506 -24.05 4.91 5.81
CA THR A 506 -23.45 4.99 7.14
C THR A 506 -21.95 4.75 7.18
N ILE A 507 -21.33 4.31 6.07
CA ILE A 507 -19.88 4.06 6.02
C ILE A 507 -19.11 5.34 6.36
N ALA A 508 -18.21 5.25 7.33
CA ALA A 508 -17.42 6.36 7.81
C ALA A 508 -16.17 5.91 8.57
N ASP A 509 -15.12 6.73 8.52
CA ASP A 509 -13.99 6.64 9.44
C ASP A 509 -14.38 7.14 10.85
N ARG A 510 -13.72 6.61 11.86
CA ARG A 510 -13.79 7.06 13.25
C ARG A 510 -12.45 7.52 13.76
N ALA A 511 -11.39 7.17 13.03
CA ALA A 511 -10.02 7.48 13.38
C ALA A 511 -9.75 8.98 13.26
N THR A 512 -9.15 9.57 14.30
CA THR A 512 -8.64 10.95 14.31
C THR A 512 -7.14 10.94 14.62
N PHE A 513 -6.45 12.07 14.47
CA PHE A 513 -5.02 12.14 14.81
C PHE A 513 -4.76 11.94 16.31
N GLU A 514 -5.71 12.36 17.16
CA GLU A 514 -5.65 12.17 18.63
C GLU A 514 -6.02 10.76 19.08
N LYS A 515 -6.90 10.09 18.30
CA LYS A 515 -7.40 8.73 18.58
C LYS A 515 -7.46 7.93 17.28
N PRO A 516 -6.30 7.54 16.71
CA PRO A 516 -6.27 6.92 15.38
C PRO A 516 -6.71 5.46 15.38
N GLN A 517 -6.54 4.75 16.48
CA GLN A 517 -6.82 3.31 16.57
C GLN A 517 -8.31 3.05 16.84
N GLN A 518 -9.16 3.48 15.92
CA GLN A 518 -10.60 3.30 15.94
C GLN A 518 -11.09 2.71 14.63
N TYR A 519 -11.74 1.55 14.69
CA TYR A 519 -12.29 0.91 13.48
C TYR A 519 -13.31 1.79 12.77
N ALA A 520 -13.28 1.75 11.45
CA ALA A 520 -14.32 2.27 10.59
C ALA A 520 -15.66 1.54 10.80
N VAL A 521 -16.75 2.18 10.41
CA VAL A 521 -18.11 1.63 10.46
C VAL A 521 -18.71 1.52 9.07
N GLY A 522 -19.77 0.73 8.92
CA GLY A 522 -20.55 0.60 7.69
C GLY A 522 -20.25 -0.65 6.87
N VAL A 523 -19.11 -1.32 7.04
CA VAL A 523 -18.86 -2.64 6.41
C VAL A 523 -19.45 -3.74 7.29
N SER A 524 -20.34 -4.55 6.71
CA SER A 524 -21.03 -5.62 7.43
C SER A 524 -20.47 -7.01 7.15
N HIS A 525 -20.11 -7.32 5.91
CA HIS A 525 -19.60 -8.63 5.54
C HIS A 525 -18.44 -8.51 4.56
N VAL A 526 -17.45 -9.38 4.71
CA VAL A 526 -16.31 -9.51 3.78
C VAL A 526 -16.03 -10.98 3.54
N TRP A 527 -15.87 -11.36 2.29
CA TRP A 527 -15.33 -12.65 1.87
C TRP A 527 -13.99 -12.46 1.20
N VAL A 528 -13.07 -13.35 1.48
CA VAL A 528 -11.77 -13.46 0.82
C VAL A 528 -11.63 -14.89 0.30
N ASN A 529 -11.39 -15.05 -1.00
CA ASN A 529 -11.33 -16.37 -1.64
C ASN A 529 -12.52 -17.27 -1.27
N GLY A 530 -13.74 -16.69 -1.18
CA GLY A 530 -14.99 -17.39 -0.87
C GLY A 530 -15.23 -17.71 0.60
N VAL A 531 -14.27 -17.47 1.47
CA VAL A 531 -14.42 -17.68 2.91
C VAL A 531 -14.78 -16.35 3.59
N GLN A 532 -15.83 -16.35 4.41
CA GLN A 532 -16.28 -15.15 5.11
C GLN A 532 -15.32 -14.81 6.27
N VAL A 533 -14.65 -13.67 6.18
CA VAL A 533 -13.71 -13.16 7.20
C VAL A 533 -14.35 -12.13 8.11
N LEU A 534 -15.42 -11.44 7.66
CA LEU A 534 -16.22 -10.53 8.47
C LEU A 534 -17.70 -10.88 8.32
N ALA A 535 -18.41 -11.06 9.43
CA ALA A 535 -19.84 -11.34 9.50
C ALA A 535 -20.50 -10.38 10.49
N ASP A 536 -21.51 -9.63 10.05
CA ASP A 536 -22.22 -8.62 10.86
C ASP A 536 -21.25 -7.66 11.59
N GLY A 537 -20.20 -7.24 10.87
CA GLY A 537 -19.16 -6.37 11.39
C GLY A 537 -18.19 -7.02 12.39
N THR A 538 -18.30 -8.32 12.65
CA THR A 538 -17.40 -9.08 13.56
C THR A 538 -16.50 -10.00 12.77
N HIS A 539 -15.19 -10.00 13.07
CA HIS A 539 -14.23 -10.89 12.42
C HIS A 539 -14.46 -12.34 12.84
N THR A 540 -14.49 -13.26 11.86
CA THR A 540 -14.84 -14.68 12.11
C THR A 540 -13.68 -15.52 12.63
N GLY A 541 -12.46 -14.99 12.59
CA GLY A 541 -11.22 -15.74 12.86
C GLY A 541 -10.63 -16.42 11.62
N ALA A 542 -11.34 -16.43 10.48
CA ALA A 542 -10.87 -17.07 9.26
C ALA A 542 -9.70 -16.31 8.64
N LYS A 543 -8.74 -17.06 8.07
CA LYS A 543 -7.51 -16.53 7.45
C LYS A 543 -7.25 -17.20 6.09
N PRO A 544 -8.14 -16.98 5.09
CA PRO A 544 -8.07 -17.63 3.79
C PRO A 544 -7.20 -16.90 2.77
N GLY A 545 -6.51 -15.84 3.18
CA GLY A 545 -5.70 -15.00 2.30
C GLY A 545 -4.59 -15.78 1.62
N ARG A 546 -4.25 -15.37 0.40
CA ARG A 546 -3.26 -16.04 -0.46
C ARG A 546 -2.24 -15.03 -0.97
N PHE A 547 -1.08 -15.54 -1.35
CA PHE A 547 -0.11 -14.80 -2.15
C PHE A 547 -0.61 -14.68 -3.59
N VAL A 548 -0.97 -13.46 -4.01
CA VAL A 548 -1.41 -13.14 -5.37
C VAL A 548 -0.19 -12.89 -6.24
N LYS A 549 -0.05 -13.69 -7.30
CA LYS A 549 1.10 -13.67 -8.20
C LYS A 549 0.98 -12.56 -9.24
N GLY A 550 2.07 -11.82 -9.45
CA GLY A 550 2.18 -10.80 -10.49
C GLY A 550 2.36 -11.36 -11.90
N PRO A 551 2.35 -10.48 -12.91
CA PRO A 551 2.30 -10.85 -14.33
C PRO A 551 3.51 -11.67 -14.81
N GLY A 552 4.67 -11.53 -14.15
CA GLY A 552 5.92 -12.23 -14.49
C GLY A 552 6.05 -13.64 -13.93
N PHE A 553 5.13 -14.09 -13.07
CA PHE A 553 5.25 -15.34 -12.34
C PHE A 553 5.48 -16.56 -13.26
N GLY A 554 6.60 -17.25 -13.04
CA GLY A 554 6.99 -18.44 -13.80
C GLY A 554 7.30 -18.19 -15.29
N LYS A 555 7.40 -16.92 -15.73
CA LYS A 555 7.54 -16.57 -17.16
C LYS A 555 8.66 -15.55 -17.42
N CYS A 556 9.19 -14.92 -16.38
CA CYS A 556 10.24 -13.92 -16.51
C CYS A 556 11.56 -14.61 -16.89
N PRO A 557 12.23 -14.23 -17.99
CA PRO A 557 13.52 -14.80 -18.34
C PRO A 557 14.58 -14.42 -17.30
N ALA A 558 15.47 -15.35 -16.98
CA ALA A 558 16.54 -15.19 -15.99
C ALA A 558 17.55 -14.09 -16.35
#